data_7736ee48fb2654780987b11a5cf2251a
#
_entry.id   7736ee48fb2654780987b11a5cf2251a
#
_cell.length_a   1.000
_cell.length_b   1.000
_cell.length_c   1.000
_cell.angle_alpha   90.00
_cell.angle_beta   90.00
_cell.angle_gamma   90.00
#
_symmetry.space_group_name_H-M   'P 1'
#
loop_
_entity.id
_entity.type
_entity.pdbx_description
1 polymer ?
#
loop_
_entity_poly.entity_id
_entity_poly.type
_entity_poly.pdbx_seq_one_letter_code
_entity_poly.pdbx_strand_id
1 'polypeptide(L)'
;MKINLFVRVIQSIQNRHTRLVLLFAALLLASAGGVRADESTTNAPPANAGAAAKSEKPPPLPLHQIEGNGGIFATLSAYIVNPPRNGEPIGRPSVGFAYVSLGSDKNLEALTVTESPFSRLELGYGWDRLGLGDLQRAVNIPTAEVQLHNVNARFQILKEGEFDQKWIPALTAGVHYKYDDGISAVNNEVGGALAAAGISRHDGVDYTLYASKLFTQLPRPVLLELGGRATQGVWEGLGGFTSGYNFVFEGNVVVFVTGNFALAAEYKEQPRDYQAIGSLVRVEGDWWTIDAAYVVNNHLTLAAGYGHFGNVLNHQANGVWGITTKWEF
;
A
#
# COMPACT_ATOMS: atom_id res chain seq x y z
N MET A 1 18.29 2.08 -23.70
CA MET A 1 17.64 2.29 -22.41
C MET A 1 16.36 1.45 -22.18
N LYS A 2 15.55 1.14 -23.21
CA LYS A 2 14.29 0.35 -23.06
C LYS A 2 14.49 -1.15 -22.77
N ILE A 3 15.57 -1.77 -23.21
CA ILE A 3 15.83 -3.23 -23.04
C ILE A 3 16.22 -3.56 -21.58
N ASN A 4 16.91 -2.67 -20.89
CA ASN A 4 17.33 -2.90 -19.49
C ASN A 4 16.15 -2.89 -18.49
N LEU A 5 15.07 -2.18 -18.78
CA LEU A 5 13.89 -2.14 -17.92
C LEU A 5 13.14 -3.47 -17.96
N PHE A 6 12.95 -4.01 -19.15
CA PHE A 6 12.25 -5.30 -19.35
C PHE A 6 13.03 -6.48 -18.75
N VAL A 7 14.36 -6.46 -18.86
CA VAL A 7 15.23 -7.48 -18.27
C VAL A 7 15.20 -7.42 -16.73
N ARG A 8 15.17 -6.23 -16.12
CA ARG A 8 15.05 -6.08 -14.65
C ARG A 8 13.69 -6.56 -14.12
N VAL A 9 12.61 -6.30 -14.83
CA VAL A 9 11.28 -6.82 -14.48
C VAL A 9 11.26 -8.35 -14.53
N ILE A 10 11.86 -8.96 -15.55
CA ILE A 10 11.95 -10.43 -15.66
C ILE A 10 12.88 -11.01 -14.57
N GLN A 11 13.98 -10.34 -14.23
CA GLN A 11 14.88 -10.78 -13.16
C GLN A 11 14.24 -10.66 -11.76
N SER A 12 13.42 -9.62 -11.53
CA SER A 12 12.62 -9.48 -10.29
C SER A 12 11.64 -10.64 -10.11
N ILE A 13 10.95 -11.04 -11.19
CA ILE A 13 10.04 -12.20 -11.18
C ILE A 13 10.77 -13.53 -10.87
N GLN A 14 12.09 -13.59 -11.06
CA GLN A 14 12.90 -14.76 -10.72
C GLN A 14 13.33 -14.80 -9.24
N ASN A 15 13.11 -13.76 -8.47
CA ASN A 15 13.47 -13.72 -7.06
C ASN A 15 12.64 -14.71 -6.24
N ARG A 16 13.28 -15.40 -5.27
CA ARG A 16 12.64 -16.44 -4.43
C ARG A 16 11.39 -15.95 -3.69
N HIS A 17 11.38 -14.68 -3.28
CA HIS A 17 10.28 -14.07 -2.54
C HIS A 17 9.07 -13.80 -3.43
N THR A 18 9.26 -13.33 -4.65
CA THR A 18 8.18 -13.15 -5.64
C THR A 18 7.50 -14.49 -5.97
N ARG A 19 8.28 -15.58 -6.06
CA ARG A 19 7.72 -16.94 -6.24
C ARG A 19 6.90 -17.38 -5.04
N LEU A 20 7.28 -17.00 -3.82
CA LEU A 20 6.55 -17.34 -2.60
C LEU A 20 5.19 -16.64 -2.55
N VAL A 21 5.13 -15.35 -2.88
CA VAL A 21 3.88 -14.57 -2.93
C VAL A 21 2.94 -15.10 -4.01
N LEU A 22 3.46 -15.42 -5.19
CA LEU A 22 2.67 -16.02 -6.28
C LEU A 22 2.19 -17.44 -5.93
N LEU A 23 3.01 -18.24 -5.23
CA LEU A 23 2.62 -19.56 -4.71
C LEU A 23 1.54 -19.44 -3.62
N PHE A 24 1.65 -18.45 -2.73
CA PHE A 24 0.66 -18.20 -1.68
C PHE A 24 -0.66 -17.69 -2.27
N ALA A 25 -0.61 -16.83 -3.29
CA ALA A 25 -1.78 -16.41 -4.06
C ALA A 25 -2.46 -17.61 -4.75
N ALA A 26 -1.69 -18.52 -5.33
CA ALA A 26 -2.21 -19.75 -5.91
C ALA A 26 -2.82 -20.70 -4.85
N LEU A 27 -2.25 -20.76 -3.65
CA LEU A 27 -2.77 -21.56 -2.53
C LEU A 27 -4.07 -20.98 -1.97
N LEU A 28 -4.18 -19.64 -1.85
CA LEU A 28 -5.42 -18.95 -1.48
C LEU A 28 -6.53 -19.16 -2.52
N LEU A 29 -6.20 -19.17 -3.81
CA LEU A 29 -7.12 -19.48 -4.89
C LEU A 29 -7.60 -20.95 -4.84
N ALA A 30 -6.71 -21.89 -4.48
CA ALA A 30 -7.04 -23.31 -4.35
C ALA A 30 -7.92 -23.61 -3.13
N SER A 31 -7.69 -22.90 -2.01
CA SER A 31 -8.50 -23.07 -0.79
C SER A 31 -9.91 -22.50 -0.90
N ALA A 32 -10.14 -21.52 -1.81
CA ALA A 32 -11.45 -20.96 -2.08
C ALA A 32 -12.38 -21.90 -2.87
N GLY A 33 -11.85 -22.97 -3.46
CA GLY A 33 -12.60 -23.93 -4.31
C GLY A 33 -13.46 -24.97 -3.58
N GLY A 34 -13.48 -24.99 -2.22
CA GLY A 34 -14.01 -26.09 -1.43
C GLY A 34 -15.43 -25.95 -0.84
N VAL A 35 -16.10 -24.81 -0.95
CA VAL A 35 -17.44 -24.62 -0.36
C VAL A 35 -18.49 -24.41 -1.44
N ARG A 36 -19.14 -25.46 -1.86
CA ARG A 36 -20.41 -25.42 -2.63
C ARG A 36 -21.51 -24.97 -1.66
N ALA A 37 -22.09 -23.81 -1.89
CA ALA A 37 -23.36 -23.42 -1.27
C ALA A 37 -24.49 -24.13 -2.00
N ASP A 38 -25.31 -24.89 -1.26
CA ASP A 38 -26.55 -25.52 -1.73
C ASP A 38 -27.55 -24.41 -2.11
N GLU A 39 -27.96 -24.33 -3.35
CA GLU A 39 -29.08 -23.49 -3.80
C GLU A 39 -30.40 -24.17 -3.41
N SER A 40 -31.02 -23.68 -2.36
CA SER A 40 -32.41 -23.99 -2.07
C SER A 40 -33.35 -23.12 -2.93
N THR A 41 -33.94 -23.72 -3.92
CA THR A 41 -35.02 -23.14 -4.76
C THR A 41 -36.31 -22.99 -3.95
N THR A 42 -36.71 -21.75 -3.68
CA THR A 42 -38.11 -21.46 -3.28
C THR A 42 -38.74 -20.56 -4.34
N ASN A 43 -39.73 -21.14 -5.04
CA ASN A 43 -40.64 -20.44 -5.93
C ASN A 43 -41.61 -19.57 -5.10
N ALA A 44 -41.61 -18.26 -5.35
CA ALA A 44 -42.66 -17.34 -4.94
C ALA A 44 -43.08 -16.44 -6.11
N PRO A 45 -44.37 -16.11 -6.25
CA PRO A 45 -44.92 -15.43 -7.43
C PRO A 45 -44.60 -13.91 -7.44
N PRO A 46 -44.71 -13.23 -8.60
CA PRO A 46 -44.23 -11.86 -8.77
C PRO A 46 -45.20 -10.86 -8.14
N ALA A 47 -44.77 -10.12 -7.15
CA ALA A 47 -45.43 -8.92 -6.69
C ALA A 47 -44.87 -7.69 -7.41
N ASN A 48 -45.75 -6.90 -8.03
CA ASN A 48 -45.46 -5.59 -8.57
C ASN A 48 -44.83 -4.71 -7.49
N ALA A 49 -43.57 -4.35 -7.64
CA ALA A 49 -42.94 -3.36 -6.81
C ALA A 49 -42.29 -2.31 -7.72
N GLY A 50 -42.69 -1.06 -7.51
CA GLY A 50 -42.07 0.11 -8.09
C GLY A 50 -40.56 0.07 -7.92
N ALA A 51 -39.84 0.56 -8.91
CA ALA A 51 -38.37 0.57 -8.97
C ALA A 51 -37.80 1.29 -7.73
N ALA A 52 -37.58 0.55 -6.66
CA ALA A 52 -36.66 0.96 -5.60
C ALA A 52 -35.26 1.06 -6.23
N ALA A 53 -34.68 2.24 -6.22
CA ALA A 53 -33.29 2.44 -6.59
C ALA A 53 -32.47 1.37 -5.87
N LYS A 54 -31.81 0.50 -6.62
CA LYS A 54 -30.87 -0.47 -6.07
C LYS A 54 -29.85 0.37 -5.32
N SER A 55 -29.83 0.25 -4.00
CA SER A 55 -28.75 0.75 -3.16
C SER A 55 -27.47 0.12 -3.70
N GLU A 56 -26.71 0.86 -4.49
CA GLU A 56 -25.37 0.43 -4.89
C GLU A 56 -24.59 0.23 -3.59
N LYS A 57 -24.19 -1.01 -3.35
CA LYS A 57 -23.26 -1.31 -2.25
C LYS A 57 -22.02 -0.47 -2.48
N PRO A 58 -21.50 0.25 -1.47
CA PRO A 58 -20.25 0.96 -1.63
C PRO A 58 -19.19 0.00 -2.14
N PRO A 59 -18.32 0.43 -3.04
CA PRO A 59 -17.23 -0.42 -3.52
C PRO A 59 -16.43 -0.89 -2.31
N PRO A 60 -16.19 -2.20 -2.17
CA PRO A 60 -15.32 -2.70 -1.13
C PRO A 60 -13.91 -2.28 -1.49
N LEU A 61 -13.27 -1.46 -0.62
CA LEU A 61 -11.87 -1.06 -0.77
C LEU A 61 -11.60 -0.10 -1.96
N PRO A 62 -10.56 0.70 -1.93
CA PRO A 62 -9.31 0.47 -1.20
C PRO A 62 -9.34 0.93 0.26
N LEU A 63 -8.43 0.37 1.07
CA LEU A 63 -8.03 0.95 2.34
C LEU A 63 -7.17 2.20 2.10
N HIS A 64 -6.71 2.85 3.16
CA HIS A 64 -5.61 3.79 3.08
C HIS A 64 -4.29 3.04 3.32
N GLN A 65 -3.40 3.14 2.34
CA GLN A 65 -2.00 2.84 2.52
C GLN A 65 -1.37 4.00 3.35
N ILE A 66 -0.28 3.75 4.04
CA ILE A 66 0.34 4.71 4.99
C ILE A 66 0.65 6.08 4.38
N GLU A 67 0.81 6.19 3.08
CA GLU A 67 1.08 7.45 2.38
C GLU A 67 -0.17 8.31 2.15
N GLY A 68 -1.37 7.88 2.60
CA GLY A 68 -2.61 8.60 2.40
C GLY A 68 -3.21 8.44 1.01
N ASN A 69 -3.08 7.27 0.42
CA ASN A 69 -3.64 6.90 -0.88
C ASN A 69 -4.48 5.64 -0.77
N GLY A 70 -5.29 5.40 -1.79
CA GLY A 70 -5.95 4.10 -1.95
C GLY A 70 -4.95 2.97 -2.14
N GLY A 71 -5.06 1.93 -1.33
CA GLY A 71 -4.18 0.77 -1.35
C GLY A 71 -4.67 -0.32 -0.41
N ILE A 72 -3.77 -1.22 -0.03
CA ILE A 72 -4.02 -2.23 0.99
C ILE A 72 -3.33 -1.78 2.29
N PHE A 73 -2.24 -2.38 2.67
CA PHE A 73 -1.45 -2.02 3.84
C PHE A 73 -0.11 -1.42 3.44
N ALA A 74 0.67 -2.12 2.61
CA ALA A 74 1.99 -1.72 2.16
C ALA A 74 2.01 -1.25 0.68
N THR A 75 1.04 -1.66 -0.14
CA THR A 75 1.02 -1.41 -1.58
C THR A 75 -0.17 -0.55 -2.01
N LEU A 76 0.00 0.14 -3.13
CA LEU A 76 -1.02 1.01 -3.71
C LEU A 76 -1.98 0.24 -4.63
N SER A 77 -3.18 0.80 -4.81
CA SER A 77 -4.20 0.38 -5.75
C SER A 77 -4.34 1.34 -6.92
N ALA A 78 -4.75 0.88 -8.10
CA ALA A 78 -5.18 1.76 -9.18
C ALA A 78 -6.61 2.30 -8.98
N TYR A 79 -7.37 1.78 -8.02
CA TYR A 79 -8.64 2.38 -7.64
C TYR A 79 -8.39 3.60 -6.73
N ILE A 80 -9.16 4.64 -6.96
CA ILE A 80 -9.15 5.85 -6.13
C ILE A 80 -10.17 5.73 -4.99
N VAL A 81 -9.88 6.39 -3.88
CA VAL A 81 -10.73 6.37 -2.68
C VAL A 81 -11.94 7.28 -2.88
N ASN A 82 -13.13 6.77 -2.63
CA ASN A 82 -14.39 7.51 -2.57
C ASN A 82 -14.59 8.55 -3.70
N PRO A 83 -14.50 8.17 -4.99
CA PRO A 83 -14.80 9.11 -6.07
C PRO A 83 -16.26 9.60 -5.97
N PRO A 84 -16.58 10.80 -6.48
CA PRO A 84 -17.94 11.32 -6.49
C PRO A 84 -18.92 10.31 -7.09
N ARG A 85 -20.02 10.08 -6.40
CA ARG A 85 -21.14 9.27 -6.87
C ARG A 85 -22.08 10.12 -7.73
N ASN A 86 -23.00 9.45 -8.44
CA ASN A 86 -23.97 10.15 -9.27
C ASN A 86 -24.73 11.22 -8.47
N GLY A 87 -24.62 12.48 -8.89
CA GLY A 87 -25.24 13.65 -8.25
C GLY A 87 -24.39 14.32 -7.17
N GLU A 88 -23.26 13.77 -6.79
CA GLU A 88 -22.30 14.42 -5.87
C GLU A 88 -21.35 15.33 -6.65
N PRO A 89 -21.13 16.58 -6.21
CA PRO A 89 -20.21 17.51 -6.88
C PRO A 89 -18.74 17.14 -6.63
N ILE A 90 -18.44 16.55 -5.46
CA ILE A 90 -17.13 16.09 -5.01
C ILE A 90 -17.27 14.74 -4.30
N GLY A 91 -16.20 13.97 -4.20
CA GLY A 91 -16.17 12.75 -3.41
C GLY A 91 -16.30 13.03 -1.91
N ARG A 92 -16.24 11.98 -1.13
CA ARG A 92 -16.29 12.08 0.34
C ARG A 92 -14.89 11.90 0.89
N PRO A 93 -14.44 12.80 1.79
CA PRO A 93 -13.16 12.62 2.43
C PRO A 93 -13.15 11.35 3.27
N SER A 94 -11.97 10.79 3.42
CA SER A 94 -11.73 9.68 4.33
C SER A 94 -10.47 9.93 5.15
N VAL A 95 -10.43 9.38 6.34
CA VAL A 95 -9.28 9.44 7.23
C VAL A 95 -8.87 8.02 7.61
N GLY A 96 -7.58 7.81 7.77
CA GLY A 96 -7.01 6.52 8.18
C GLY A 96 -6.04 6.69 9.32
N PHE A 97 -5.93 5.65 10.13
CA PHE A 97 -4.91 5.51 11.15
C PHE A 97 -4.31 4.12 11.05
N ALA A 98 -2.98 4.03 11.10
CA ALA A 98 -2.28 2.77 11.16
C ALA A 98 -1.25 2.77 12.31
N TYR A 99 -1.07 1.59 12.90
CA TYR A 99 -0.01 1.30 13.85
C TYR A 99 0.69 0.02 13.44
N VAL A 100 2.03 0.06 13.37
CA VAL A 100 2.86 -1.08 12.97
C VAL A 100 3.95 -1.29 14.01
N SER A 101 4.02 -2.48 14.57
CA SER A 101 5.14 -2.91 15.41
C SER A 101 6.22 -3.54 14.54
N LEU A 102 7.40 -2.93 14.54
CA LEU A 102 8.53 -3.34 13.71
C LEU A 102 9.56 -4.20 14.48
N GLY A 103 9.33 -4.41 15.78
CA GLY A 103 10.27 -5.06 16.69
C GLY A 103 11.39 -4.14 17.19
N SER A 104 12.18 -4.60 18.17
CA SER A 104 13.29 -3.84 18.77
C SER A 104 12.89 -2.44 19.25
N ASP A 105 11.75 -2.33 19.90
CA ASP A 105 11.13 -1.09 20.37
C ASP A 105 10.84 -0.07 19.26
N LYS A 106 10.85 -0.49 17.98
CA LYS A 106 10.49 0.35 16.83
C LYS A 106 9.01 0.20 16.50
N ASN A 107 8.38 1.31 16.20
CA ASN A 107 6.99 1.36 15.76
C ASN A 107 6.82 2.42 14.67
N LEU A 108 5.86 2.20 13.81
CA LEU A 108 5.40 3.16 12.83
C LEU A 108 3.93 3.50 13.14
N GLU A 109 3.63 4.78 13.22
CA GLU A 109 2.28 5.32 13.31
C GLU A 109 2.02 6.15 12.06
N ALA A 110 0.86 5.99 11.45
CA ALA A 110 0.45 6.77 10.28
C ALA A 110 -0.93 7.39 10.50
N LEU A 111 -1.07 8.65 10.14
CA LEU A 111 -2.35 9.36 10.05
C LEU A 111 -2.53 9.83 8.61
N THR A 112 -3.64 9.47 7.99
CA THR A 112 -3.86 9.72 6.56
C THR A 112 -5.18 10.41 6.30
N VAL A 113 -5.19 11.27 5.29
CA VAL A 113 -6.41 11.93 4.79
C VAL A 113 -6.41 11.82 3.27
N THR A 114 -7.54 11.42 2.70
CA THR A 114 -7.70 11.27 1.25
C THR A 114 -9.02 11.90 0.82
N GLU A 115 -8.99 12.60 -0.30
CA GLU A 115 -10.16 13.20 -0.96
C GLU A 115 -10.08 12.98 -2.46
N SER A 116 -11.18 12.59 -3.07
CA SER A 116 -11.31 12.49 -4.52
C SER A 116 -12.24 13.61 -5.05
N PRO A 117 -11.71 14.82 -5.34
CA PRO A 117 -12.54 15.93 -5.76
C PRO A 117 -13.22 15.69 -7.12
N PHE A 118 -12.66 14.81 -7.94
CA PHE A 118 -13.21 14.42 -9.23
C PHE A 118 -13.17 12.90 -9.40
N SER A 119 -13.96 12.39 -10.35
CA SER A 119 -14.12 10.95 -10.56
C SER A 119 -12.85 10.20 -10.99
N ARG A 120 -11.74 10.92 -11.24
CA ARG A 120 -10.45 10.35 -11.65
C ARG A 120 -9.25 10.95 -10.90
N LEU A 121 -9.46 11.94 -10.05
CA LEU A 121 -8.40 12.58 -9.28
C LEU A 121 -8.55 12.24 -7.81
N GLU A 122 -7.48 11.79 -7.20
CA GLU A 122 -7.34 11.58 -5.76
C GLU A 122 -6.21 12.48 -5.25
N LEU A 123 -6.47 13.16 -4.16
CA LEU A 123 -5.51 13.95 -3.40
C LEU A 123 -5.36 13.30 -2.03
N GLY A 124 -4.14 13.15 -1.58
CA GLY A 124 -3.84 12.51 -0.31
C GLY A 124 -2.79 13.24 0.49
N TYR A 125 -2.87 13.03 1.79
CA TYR A 125 -1.86 13.42 2.74
C TYR A 125 -1.63 12.29 3.73
N GLY A 126 -0.37 11.94 3.95
CA GLY A 126 0.10 11.02 4.99
C GLY A 126 1.08 11.72 5.93
N TRP A 127 0.92 11.47 7.21
CA TRP A 127 1.89 11.80 8.23
C TRP A 127 2.28 10.50 8.93
N ASP A 128 3.54 10.13 8.80
CA ASP A 128 4.11 8.92 9.37
C ASP A 128 5.13 9.27 10.42
N ARG A 129 5.11 8.56 11.55
CA ARG A 129 6.05 8.71 12.65
C ARG A 129 6.74 7.38 12.91
N LEU A 130 8.04 7.33 12.70
CA LEU A 130 8.88 6.16 12.97
C LEU A 130 9.67 6.35 14.26
N GLY A 131 9.36 5.56 15.28
CA GLY A 131 10.16 5.45 16.49
C GLY A 131 11.46 4.70 16.23
N LEU A 132 12.60 5.29 16.59
CA LEU A 132 13.93 4.71 16.34
C LEU A 132 14.28 3.55 17.30
N GLY A 133 13.53 3.41 18.40
CA GLY A 133 13.63 2.29 19.33
C GLY A 133 15.03 2.08 19.91
N ASP A 134 15.56 0.85 19.79
CA ASP A 134 16.87 0.51 20.30
C ASP A 134 18.03 1.19 19.57
N LEU A 135 17.83 1.67 18.33
CA LEU A 135 18.86 2.42 17.60
C LEU A 135 19.28 3.68 18.34
N GLN A 136 18.31 4.45 18.86
CA GLN A 136 18.58 5.67 19.63
C GLN A 136 19.59 5.41 20.76
N ARG A 137 19.39 4.32 21.51
CA ARG A 137 20.27 3.92 22.61
C ARG A 137 21.61 3.40 22.09
N ALA A 138 21.60 2.64 21.00
CA ALA A 138 22.81 2.02 20.45
C ALA A 138 23.83 3.04 19.94
N VAL A 139 23.36 4.17 19.41
CA VAL A 139 24.22 5.24 18.88
C VAL A 139 24.27 6.48 19.76
N ASN A 140 23.55 6.44 20.89
CA ASN A 140 23.50 7.53 21.91
C ASN A 140 23.14 8.90 21.31
N ILE A 141 22.06 8.95 20.51
CA ILE A 141 21.52 10.16 19.93
C ILE A 141 20.29 10.65 20.71
N PRO A 142 20.06 11.98 20.83
CA PRO A 142 18.87 12.52 21.47
C PRO A 142 17.60 12.31 20.67
N THR A 143 17.68 12.30 19.33
CA THR A 143 16.51 12.08 18.45
C THR A 143 15.93 10.69 18.64
N ALA A 144 14.66 10.61 19.03
CA ALA A 144 13.96 9.36 19.33
C ALA A 144 13.08 8.87 18.17
N GLU A 145 12.74 9.74 17.24
CA GLU A 145 11.81 9.49 16.14
C GLU A 145 12.10 10.38 14.94
N VAL A 146 11.64 9.96 13.78
CA VAL A 146 11.58 10.76 12.56
C VAL A 146 10.14 10.79 12.05
N GLN A 147 9.78 11.87 11.31
CA GLN A 147 8.43 12.08 10.83
C GLN A 147 8.46 12.35 9.33
N LEU A 148 7.65 11.63 8.58
CA LEU A 148 7.52 11.80 7.14
C LEU A 148 6.17 12.44 6.82
N HIS A 149 6.21 13.51 6.04
CA HIS A 149 5.05 14.13 5.44
C HIS A 149 4.99 13.76 3.96
N ASN A 150 3.88 13.21 3.53
CA ASN A 150 3.63 12.84 2.14
C ASN A 150 2.41 13.62 1.63
N VAL A 151 2.62 14.47 0.64
CA VAL A 151 1.54 15.14 -0.10
C VAL A 151 1.50 14.54 -1.49
N ASN A 152 0.36 14.02 -1.91
CA ASN A 152 0.27 13.28 -3.15
C ASN A 152 -0.96 13.63 -3.99
N ALA A 153 -0.85 13.38 -5.28
CA ALA A 153 -1.93 13.46 -6.24
C ALA A 153 -1.84 12.25 -7.17
N ARG A 154 -2.99 11.58 -7.39
CA ARG A 154 -3.09 10.44 -8.29
C ARG A 154 -4.20 10.66 -9.30
N PHE A 155 -3.93 10.31 -10.55
CA PHE A 155 -4.91 10.43 -11.64
C PHE A 155 -5.16 9.07 -12.28
N GLN A 156 -6.44 8.65 -12.25
CA GLN A 156 -6.89 7.41 -12.88
C GLN A 156 -7.02 7.63 -14.40
N ILE A 157 -6.02 7.17 -15.14
CA ILE A 157 -5.92 7.29 -16.60
C ILE A 157 -7.00 6.48 -17.28
N LEU A 158 -7.19 5.21 -16.80
CA LEU A 158 -8.22 4.31 -17.27
C LEU A 158 -9.03 3.80 -16.08
N LYS A 159 -10.36 3.77 -16.22
CA LYS A 159 -11.22 3.01 -15.31
C LYS A 159 -11.26 1.55 -15.72
N GLU A 160 -11.50 0.66 -14.79
CA GLU A 160 -11.70 -0.73 -15.11
C GLU A 160 -12.92 -0.91 -16.03
N GLY A 161 -12.75 -1.68 -17.11
CA GLY A 161 -13.80 -1.92 -18.09
C GLY A 161 -14.15 -0.72 -18.97
N GLU A 162 -13.30 0.31 -19.03
CA GLU A 162 -13.53 1.47 -19.90
C GLU A 162 -13.68 1.08 -21.36
N PHE A 163 -14.44 1.87 -22.12
CA PHE A 163 -14.81 1.60 -23.52
C PHE A 163 -15.60 0.28 -23.71
N ASP A 164 -16.37 -0.16 -22.70
CA ASP A 164 -17.11 -1.42 -22.68
C ASP A 164 -16.21 -2.69 -22.85
N GLN A 165 -14.91 -2.55 -22.62
CA GLN A 165 -13.94 -3.61 -22.74
C GLN A 165 -13.61 -4.22 -21.37
N LYS A 166 -14.29 -5.32 -21.03
CA LYS A 166 -14.15 -6.00 -19.72
C LYS A 166 -12.72 -6.41 -19.35
N TRP A 167 -11.82 -6.52 -20.30
CA TRP A 167 -10.42 -6.90 -20.07
C TRP A 167 -9.52 -5.73 -19.65
N ILE A 168 -9.95 -4.46 -19.89
CA ILE A 168 -9.19 -3.27 -19.53
C ILE A 168 -9.10 -3.18 -17.99
N PRO A 169 -7.89 -3.11 -17.41
CA PRO A 169 -7.71 -2.85 -15.98
C PRO A 169 -7.92 -1.36 -15.67
N ALA A 170 -8.15 -1.03 -14.42
CA ALA A 170 -7.92 0.32 -13.95
C ALA A 170 -6.43 0.65 -14.06
N LEU A 171 -6.09 1.88 -14.46
CA LEU A 171 -4.70 2.36 -14.56
C LEU A 171 -4.62 3.75 -13.93
N THR A 172 -3.72 3.90 -12.95
CA THR A 172 -3.55 5.15 -12.19
C THR A 172 -2.09 5.52 -12.10
N ALA A 173 -1.77 6.78 -12.45
CA ALA A 173 -0.46 7.39 -12.24
C ALA A 173 -0.52 8.35 -11.05
N GLY A 174 0.59 8.50 -10.33
CA GLY A 174 0.68 9.36 -9.15
C GLY A 174 2.02 10.06 -9.02
N VAL A 175 1.99 11.17 -8.29
CA VAL A 175 3.14 11.93 -7.84
C VAL A 175 3.03 12.15 -6.34
N HIS A 176 4.10 11.87 -5.60
CA HIS A 176 4.15 11.97 -4.14
C HIS A 176 5.36 12.84 -3.78
N TYR A 177 5.12 14.00 -3.22
CA TYR A 177 6.16 14.81 -2.59
C TYR A 177 6.28 14.40 -1.13
N LYS A 178 7.47 14.07 -0.72
CA LYS A 178 7.80 13.57 0.61
C LYS A 178 8.85 14.43 1.28
N TYR A 179 8.65 14.72 2.55
CA TYR A 179 9.56 15.49 3.39
C TYR A 179 9.71 14.81 4.75
N ASP A 180 10.94 14.47 5.11
CA ASP A 180 11.28 13.89 6.41
C ASP A 180 11.75 14.99 7.37
N ASP A 181 10.98 15.18 8.45
CA ASP A 181 11.35 16.03 9.57
C ASP A 181 12.00 15.17 10.66
N GLY A 182 13.29 15.36 10.86
CA GLY A 182 14.10 14.62 11.83
C GLY A 182 15.34 13.96 11.25
N ILE A 183 15.32 13.48 10.00
CA ILE A 183 16.45 12.75 9.42
C ILE A 183 17.73 13.61 9.34
N SER A 184 17.60 14.92 9.11
CA SER A 184 18.72 15.85 9.11
C SER A 184 19.36 16.00 10.49
N ALA A 185 18.54 15.99 11.56
CA ALA A 185 19.03 16.00 12.95
C ALA A 185 19.79 14.69 13.23
N VAL A 186 19.18 13.54 12.91
CA VAL A 186 19.84 12.22 13.06
C VAL A 186 21.18 12.19 12.32
N ASN A 187 21.24 12.67 11.07
CA ASN A 187 22.49 12.70 10.31
C ASN A 187 23.58 13.54 11.00
N ASN A 188 23.22 14.70 11.54
CA ASN A 188 24.15 15.56 12.30
C ASN A 188 24.61 14.88 13.59
N GLU A 189 23.71 14.24 14.32
CA GLU A 189 23.99 13.54 15.57
C GLU A 189 24.92 12.34 15.40
N VAL A 190 24.86 11.68 14.23
CA VAL A 190 25.77 10.57 13.86
C VAL A 190 26.99 11.04 13.04
N GLY A 191 27.32 12.36 13.07
CA GLY A 191 28.52 12.91 12.42
C GLY A 191 28.50 12.87 10.91
N GLY A 192 27.34 12.92 10.26
CA GLY A 192 27.19 12.90 8.80
C GLY A 192 27.24 11.50 8.17
N ALA A 193 27.09 10.45 8.99
CA ALA A 193 27.22 9.06 8.50
C ALA A 193 26.15 8.69 7.47
N LEU A 194 24.91 9.22 7.58
CA LEU A 194 23.85 8.97 6.60
C LEU A 194 24.22 9.56 5.23
N ALA A 195 24.70 10.81 5.20
CA ALA A 195 25.12 11.47 3.97
C ALA A 195 26.33 10.74 3.33
N ALA A 196 27.28 10.27 4.14
CA ALA A 196 28.41 9.47 3.66
C ALA A 196 27.99 8.12 3.07
N ALA A 197 26.87 7.56 3.53
CA ALA A 197 26.31 6.32 2.99
C ALA A 197 25.45 6.53 1.72
N GLY A 198 25.27 7.78 1.27
CA GLY A 198 24.46 8.13 0.09
C GLY A 198 23.06 8.66 0.41
N ILE A 199 22.67 8.75 1.69
CA ILE A 199 21.41 9.30 2.14
C ILE A 199 21.64 10.76 2.52
N SER A 200 21.56 11.66 1.55
CA SER A 200 22.02 13.05 1.68
C SER A 200 20.89 14.09 1.68
N ARG A 201 19.64 13.67 1.51
CA ARG A 201 18.48 14.56 1.39
C ARG A 201 17.42 14.20 2.40
N HIS A 202 16.59 15.19 2.76
CA HIS A 202 15.44 15.05 3.65
C HIS A 202 14.11 15.14 2.90
N ASP A 203 14.15 15.34 1.59
CA ASP A 203 12.97 15.42 0.73
C ASP A 203 13.17 14.68 -0.59
N GLY A 204 12.08 14.26 -1.20
CA GLY A 204 12.08 13.60 -2.49
C GLY A 204 10.72 13.57 -3.15
N VAL A 205 10.69 13.11 -4.39
CA VAL A 205 9.47 12.93 -5.16
C VAL A 205 9.43 11.50 -5.68
N ASP A 206 8.31 10.81 -5.47
CA ASP A 206 8.07 9.52 -6.11
C ASP A 206 7.08 9.67 -7.25
N TYR A 207 7.28 8.87 -8.29
CA TYR A 207 6.35 8.70 -9.40
C TYR A 207 5.84 7.27 -9.42
N THR A 208 4.53 7.10 -9.50
CA THR A 208 3.88 5.79 -9.39
C THR A 208 3.03 5.49 -10.61
N LEU A 209 2.94 4.20 -10.98
CA LEU A 209 2.02 3.71 -12.01
C LEU A 209 1.52 2.32 -11.62
N TYR A 210 0.20 2.18 -11.46
CA TYR A 210 -0.46 0.96 -11.01
C TYR A 210 -1.59 0.55 -11.93
N ALA A 211 -1.74 -0.76 -12.09
CA ALA A 211 -2.87 -1.39 -12.75
C ALA A 211 -3.59 -2.31 -11.76
N SER A 212 -4.92 -2.25 -11.72
CA SER A 212 -5.77 -3.09 -10.87
C SER A 212 -6.88 -3.75 -11.70
N LYS A 213 -7.12 -5.04 -11.46
CA LYS A 213 -8.14 -5.82 -12.15
C LYS A 213 -8.91 -6.71 -11.19
N LEU A 214 -10.25 -6.53 -11.18
CA LEU A 214 -11.15 -7.37 -10.39
C LEU A 214 -11.71 -8.51 -11.25
N PHE A 215 -11.46 -9.74 -10.85
CA PHE A 215 -11.99 -10.97 -11.46
C PHE A 215 -13.20 -11.46 -10.69
N THR A 216 -14.40 -11.11 -11.17
CA THR A 216 -15.67 -11.48 -10.54
C THR A 216 -16.21 -12.85 -10.98
N GLN A 217 -15.65 -13.43 -12.03
CA GLN A 217 -16.04 -14.73 -12.59
C GLN A 217 -15.47 -15.94 -11.82
N LEU A 218 -14.57 -15.69 -10.89
CA LEU A 218 -14.01 -16.73 -10.02
C LEU A 218 -15.01 -17.09 -8.90
N PRO A 219 -14.88 -18.28 -8.26
CA PRO A 219 -15.77 -18.69 -7.15
C PRO A 219 -15.85 -17.67 -6.01
N ARG A 220 -14.78 -16.91 -5.81
CA ARG A 220 -14.71 -15.70 -4.99
C ARG A 220 -14.12 -14.59 -5.84
N PRO A 221 -14.60 -13.34 -5.73
CA PRO A 221 -13.97 -12.25 -6.45
C PRO A 221 -12.51 -12.08 -5.99
N VAL A 222 -11.63 -11.87 -6.97
CA VAL A 222 -10.19 -11.69 -6.73
C VAL A 222 -9.75 -10.39 -7.39
N LEU A 223 -9.13 -9.51 -6.64
CA LEU A 223 -8.47 -8.32 -7.14
C LEU A 223 -6.98 -8.61 -7.27
N LEU A 224 -6.42 -8.32 -8.44
CA LEU A 224 -4.99 -8.34 -8.71
C LEU A 224 -4.51 -6.92 -8.98
N GLU A 225 -3.45 -6.52 -8.31
CA GLU A 225 -2.85 -5.20 -8.46
C GLU A 225 -1.35 -5.33 -8.68
N LEU A 226 -0.85 -4.61 -9.68
CA LEU A 226 0.56 -4.59 -10.06
C LEU A 226 0.96 -3.16 -10.38
N GLY A 227 2.13 -2.78 -9.95
CA GLY A 227 2.63 -1.45 -10.20
C GLY A 227 4.12 -1.30 -10.00
N GLY A 228 4.56 -0.09 -10.21
CA GLY A 228 5.93 0.30 -9.98
C GLY A 228 6.03 1.74 -9.54
N ARG A 229 7.12 2.00 -8.87
CA ARG A 229 7.46 3.29 -8.31
C ARG A 229 8.87 3.67 -8.70
N ALA A 230 9.06 4.89 -9.18
CA ALA A 230 10.38 5.52 -9.24
C ALA A 230 10.53 6.37 -7.97
N THR A 231 11.44 6.01 -7.08
CA THR A 231 11.62 6.63 -5.76
C THR A 231 13.08 6.96 -5.47
N GLN A 232 13.29 7.94 -4.62
CA GLN A 232 14.57 8.29 -4.00
C GLN A 232 14.57 7.95 -2.50
N GLY A 233 13.40 7.58 -1.95
CA GLY A 233 13.19 7.36 -0.51
C GLY A 233 13.77 6.04 -0.03
N VAL A 234 14.42 6.06 1.12
CA VAL A 234 14.83 4.90 1.92
C VAL A 234 13.73 4.67 2.94
N TRP A 235 13.22 3.43 3.09
CA TRP A 235 12.03 3.10 3.91
C TRP A 235 10.87 4.06 3.66
N GLU A 236 10.44 4.15 2.42
CA GLU A 236 9.39 5.09 1.97
C GLU A 236 9.75 6.58 2.14
N GLY A 237 10.97 6.90 2.52
CA GLY A 237 11.45 8.23 2.85
C GLY A 237 11.71 8.47 4.34
N LEU A 238 11.23 7.58 5.23
CA LEU A 238 11.47 7.64 6.69
C LEU A 238 12.95 7.45 7.07
N GLY A 239 13.77 6.94 6.16
CA GLY A 239 15.23 6.87 6.30
C GLY A 239 15.95 8.00 5.57
N GLY A 240 15.23 8.99 5.05
CA GLY A 240 15.76 10.03 4.18
C GLY A 240 15.77 9.63 2.70
N PHE A 241 16.51 10.38 1.88
CA PHE A 241 16.48 10.24 0.43
C PHE A 241 17.88 10.21 -0.17
N THR A 242 18.04 9.37 -1.20
CA THR A 242 19.25 9.31 -2.03
C THR A 242 19.18 10.36 -3.15
N SER A 243 20.29 10.59 -3.86
CA SER A 243 20.31 11.52 -5.01
C SER A 243 19.74 10.89 -6.30
N GLY A 244 19.74 9.57 -6.40
CA GLY A 244 19.30 8.82 -7.59
C GLY A 244 17.90 8.22 -7.43
N TYR A 245 17.23 8.00 -8.57
CA TYR A 245 15.98 7.26 -8.60
C TYR A 245 16.22 5.75 -8.70
N ASN A 246 15.52 5.02 -7.86
CA ASN A 246 15.34 3.57 -7.98
C ASN A 246 13.97 3.28 -8.58
N PHE A 247 13.90 2.29 -9.44
CA PHE A 247 12.63 1.74 -9.88
C PHE A 247 12.37 0.45 -9.11
N VAL A 248 11.28 0.42 -8.33
CA VAL A 248 10.85 -0.71 -7.52
C VAL A 248 9.49 -1.22 -7.98
N PHE A 249 9.29 -2.53 -7.87
CA PHE A 249 8.03 -3.19 -8.19
C PHE A 249 7.21 -3.41 -6.93
N GLU A 250 5.87 -3.28 -7.08
CA GLU A 250 4.90 -3.54 -6.03
C GLU A 250 3.72 -4.33 -6.61
N GLY A 251 3.13 -5.19 -5.80
CA GLY A 251 1.92 -5.90 -6.21
C GLY A 251 1.23 -6.59 -5.06
N ASN A 252 -0.06 -6.85 -5.26
CA ASN A 252 -0.86 -7.60 -4.30
C ASN A 252 -1.94 -8.42 -4.98
N VAL A 253 -2.50 -9.34 -4.20
CA VAL A 253 -3.71 -10.06 -4.52
C VAL A 253 -4.67 -9.99 -3.34
N VAL A 254 -5.94 -9.67 -3.61
CA VAL A 254 -7.00 -9.62 -2.60
C VAL A 254 -8.09 -10.62 -2.97
N VAL A 255 -8.47 -11.47 -2.02
CA VAL A 255 -9.59 -12.42 -2.15
C VAL A 255 -10.74 -11.94 -1.28
N PHE A 256 -11.88 -11.63 -1.88
CA PHE A 256 -13.11 -11.28 -1.17
C PHE A 256 -13.83 -12.54 -0.69
N VAL A 257 -13.56 -12.92 0.56
CA VAL A 257 -14.11 -14.15 1.17
C VAL A 257 -15.61 -14.04 1.36
N THR A 258 -16.07 -12.86 1.83
CA THR A 258 -17.48 -12.49 1.95
C THR A 258 -17.71 -11.08 1.42
N GLY A 259 -18.95 -10.57 1.51
CA GLY A 259 -19.27 -9.20 1.11
C GLY A 259 -18.60 -8.11 1.96
N ASN A 260 -18.08 -8.47 3.13
CA ASN A 260 -17.47 -7.54 4.08
C ASN A 260 -16.12 -8.02 4.65
N PHE A 261 -15.61 -9.17 4.22
CA PHE A 261 -14.32 -9.71 4.67
C PHE A 261 -13.44 -10.10 3.50
N ALA A 262 -12.21 -9.63 3.52
CA ALA A 262 -11.21 -9.90 2.51
C ALA A 262 -9.88 -10.34 3.14
N LEU A 263 -9.12 -11.15 2.41
CA LEU A 263 -7.73 -11.51 2.70
C LEU A 263 -6.85 -10.98 1.58
N ALA A 264 -5.66 -10.49 1.93
CA ALA A 264 -4.69 -10.02 0.96
C ALA A 264 -3.31 -10.62 1.21
N ALA A 265 -2.51 -10.64 0.15
CA ALA A 265 -1.06 -10.85 0.22
C ALA A 265 -0.39 -9.78 -0.62
N GLU A 266 0.62 -9.12 -0.06
CA GLU A 266 1.32 -8.02 -0.68
C GLU A 266 2.81 -8.32 -0.82
N TYR A 267 3.43 -7.73 -1.84
CA TYR A 267 4.87 -7.73 -2.05
C TYR A 267 5.31 -6.36 -2.55
N LYS A 268 6.43 -5.88 -2.01
CA LYS A 268 7.02 -4.59 -2.36
C LYS A 268 8.54 -4.66 -2.34
N GLU A 269 9.16 -4.36 -3.47
CA GLU A 269 10.60 -4.17 -3.55
C GLU A 269 11.02 -2.89 -2.85
N GLN A 270 12.25 -2.89 -2.31
CA GLN A 270 12.82 -1.74 -1.65
C GLN A 270 14.09 -1.24 -2.36
N PRO A 271 14.37 0.08 -2.36
CA PRO A 271 15.58 0.66 -2.91
C PRO A 271 16.83 0.15 -2.17
N ARG A 272 17.93 -0.04 -2.90
CA ARG A 272 19.20 -0.55 -2.34
C ARG A 272 20.41 0.26 -2.74
N ASP A 273 20.22 1.48 -3.24
CA ASP A 273 21.29 2.33 -3.79
C ASP A 273 21.97 3.21 -2.72
N TYR A 274 22.13 2.65 -1.52
CA TYR A 274 22.91 3.27 -0.44
C TYR A 274 23.76 2.21 0.26
N GLN A 275 24.76 2.65 1.01
CA GLN A 275 25.67 1.76 1.71
C GLN A 275 25.21 1.48 3.14
N ALA A 276 25.45 0.27 3.62
CA ALA A 276 25.26 -0.02 5.03
C ALA A 276 26.23 0.80 5.91
N ILE A 277 25.74 1.24 7.07
CA ILE A 277 26.52 2.02 8.04
C ILE A 277 26.84 1.12 9.23
N GLY A 278 27.83 0.24 9.07
CA GLY A 278 28.23 -0.72 10.10
C GLY A 278 27.03 -1.51 10.62
N SER A 279 26.81 -1.48 11.95
CA SER A 279 25.63 -2.08 12.61
C SER A 279 24.43 -1.14 12.73
N LEU A 280 24.54 0.13 12.29
CA LEU A 280 23.54 1.15 12.54
C LEU A 280 22.42 1.15 11.50
N VAL A 281 22.78 1.00 10.23
CA VAL A 281 21.84 0.99 9.11
C VAL A 281 22.23 -0.12 8.16
N ARG A 282 21.34 -1.09 7.99
CA ARG A 282 21.48 -2.17 7.03
C ARG A 282 20.82 -1.77 5.72
N VAL A 283 21.31 -2.33 4.60
CA VAL A 283 20.61 -2.19 3.32
C VAL A 283 19.25 -2.90 3.41
N GLU A 284 18.20 -2.26 2.91
CA GLU A 284 16.83 -2.77 2.94
C GLU A 284 16.68 -4.12 2.26
N GLY A 285 15.71 -4.89 2.76
CA GLY A 285 15.17 -6.07 2.11
C GLY A 285 13.73 -5.83 1.64
N ASP A 286 13.27 -6.64 0.71
CA ASP A 286 11.90 -6.54 0.20
C ASP A 286 10.88 -6.86 1.30
N TRP A 287 9.70 -6.25 1.16
CA TRP A 287 8.60 -6.43 2.09
C TRP A 287 7.58 -7.43 1.55
N TRP A 288 6.97 -8.18 2.43
CA TRP A 288 5.75 -8.92 2.14
C TRP A 288 4.84 -8.94 3.36
N THR A 289 3.52 -8.91 3.11
CA THR A 289 2.50 -9.02 4.16
C THR A 289 1.41 -10.02 3.79
N ILE A 290 0.69 -10.46 4.80
CA ILE A 290 -0.59 -11.15 4.70
C ILE A 290 -1.55 -10.38 5.59
N ASP A 291 -2.69 -10.01 5.02
CA ASP A 291 -3.60 -9.06 5.63
C ASP A 291 -5.02 -9.60 5.63
N ALA A 292 -5.77 -9.18 6.63
CA ALA A 292 -7.21 -9.40 6.74
C ALA A 292 -7.92 -8.07 6.92
N ALA A 293 -8.94 -7.81 6.12
CA ALA A 293 -9.75 -6.60 6.19
C ALA A 293 -11.22 -6.91 6.43
N TYR A 294 -11.87 -6.13 7.29
CA TYR A 294 -13.27 -6.26 7.63
C TYR A 294 -13.99 -4.92 7.51
N VAL A 295 -14.98 -4.85 6.62
CA VAL A 295 -15.88 -3.71 6.46
C VAL A 295 -16.97 -3.82 7.53
N VAL A 296 -16.87 -3.00 8.57
CA VAL A 296 -17.81 -2.99 9.70
C VAL A 296 -19.15 -2.41 9.27
N ASN A 297 -19.12 -1.30 8.52
CA ASN A 297 -20.28 -0.62 7.97
C ASN A 297 -19.83 0.27 6.79
N ASN A 298 -20.73 1.12 6.27
CA ASN A 298 -20.45 2.01 5.13
C ASN A 298 -19.40 3.11 5.42
N HIS A 299 -18.99 3.27 6.67
CA HIS A 299 -18.05 4.30 7.11
C HIS A 299 -16.73 3.71 7.63
N LEU A 300 -16.78 2.55 8.30
CA LEU A 300 -15.65 2.01 9.03
C LEU A 300 -15.15 0.70 8.40
N THR A 301 -13.88 0.68 8.05
CA THR A 301 -13.13 -0.53 7.69
C THR A 301 -11.95 -0.70 8.65
N LEU A 302 -11.75 -1.92 9.10
CA LEU A 302 -10.62 -2.33 9.95
C LEU A 302 -9.78 -3.33 9.18
N ALA A 303 -8.46 -3.28 9.34
CA ALA A 303 -7.60 -4.34 8.85
C ALA A 303 -6.45 -4.61 9.82
N ALA A 304 -5.91 -5.81 9.72
CA ALA A 304 -4.72 -6.23 10.44
C ALA A 304 -3.82 -7.02 9.49
N GLY A 305 -2.52 -6.85 9.64
CA GLY A 305 -1.52 -7.51 8.81
C GLY A 305 -0.39 -8.10 9.63
N TYR A 306 0.25 -9.10 9.05
CA TYR A 306 1.49 -9.70 9.54
C TYR A 306 2.45 -9.89 8.36
N GLY A 307 3.74 -9.62 8.58
CA GLY A 307 4.68 -9.74 7.50
C GLY A 307 6.15 -9.60 7.89
N HIS A 308 6.94 -9.34 6.86
CA HIS A 308 8.37 -9.13 6.91
C HIS A 308 8.71 -7.83 6.18
N PHE A 309 9.40 -6.92 6.85
CA PHE A 309 9.78 -5.62 6.31
C PHE A 309 11.29 -5.50 6.08
N GLY A 310 11.94 -6.63 5.80
CA GLY A 310 13.37 -6.63 5.52
C GLY A 310 14.20 -6.12 6.69
N ASN A 311 15.08 -5.18 6.42
CA ASN A 311 15.87 -4.50 7.45
C ASN A 311 15.28 -3.09 7.69
N VAL A 312 14.91 -2.81 8.91
CA VAL A 312 14.49 -1.47 9.34
C VAL A 312 15.59 -0.92 10.27
N LEU A 313 16.37 0.03 9.77
CA LEU A 313 17.53 0.59 10.46
C LEU A 313 18.56 -0.52 10.80
N ASN A 314 18.82 -0.73 12.08
CA ASN A 314 19.74 -1.76 12.60
C ASN A 314 19.09 -3.12 12.82
N HIS A 315 17.78 -3.27 12.64
CA HIS A 315 17.00 -4.45 13.00
C HIS A 315 16.47 -5.18 11.78
N GLN A 316 16.48 -6.53 11.80
CA GLN A 316 15.78 -7.34 10.83
C GLN A 316 14.33 -7.56 11.27
N ALA A 317 13.40 -6.91 10.61
CA ALA A 317 11.98 -6.90 10.95
C ALA A 317 11.24 -8.11 10.33
N ASN A 318 11.46 -9.31 10.91
CA ASN A 318 10.93 -10.57 10.40
C ASN A 318 9.51 -10.90 10.87
N GLY A 319 9.05 -10.26 11.94
CA GLY A 319 7.74 -10.52 12.57
C GLY A 319 7.00 -9.21 12.81
N VAL A 320 6.75 -8.46 11.72
CA VAL A 320 6.00 -7.22 11.76
C VAL A 320 4.53 -7.53 11.86
N TRP A 321 3.81 -6.83 12.71
CA TRP A 321 2.35 -6.85 12.72
C TRP A 321 1.83 -5.42 12.79
N GLY A 322 0.66 -5.19 12.19
CA GLY A 322 0.04 -3.88 12.19
C GLY A 322 -1.47 -3.96 12.15
N ILE A 323 -2.08 -2.86 12.52
CA ILE A 323 -3.51 -2.62 12.39
C ILE A 323 -3.72 -1.31 11.65
N THR A 324 -4.77 -1.24 10.85
CA THR A 324 -5.19 0.00 10.21
C THR A 324 -6.70 0.15 10.28
N THR A 325 -7.13 1.39 10.32
CA THR A 325 -8.55 1.77 10.30
C THR A 325 -8.75 2.81 9.22
N LYS A 326 -9.88 2.76 8.52
CA LYS A 326 -10.33 3.79 7.59
C LYS A 326 -11.74 4.21 7.94
N TRP A 327 -11.96 5.52 8.07
CA TRP A 327 -13.28 6.12 8.24
C TRP A 327 -13.62 6.95 7.00
N GLU A 328 -14.81 6.72 6.44
CA GLU A 328 -15.40 7.46 5.33
C GLU A 328 -16.55 8.35 5.82
N PHE A 329 -16.57 9.61 5.39
CA PHE A 329 -17.61 10.58 5.78
C PHE A 329 -18.86 10.52 4.91
#